data_0d9c7c7c191bb07062b3eb992cc3fb09
#
_entry.id   0d9c7c7c191bb07062b3eb992cc3fb09
#
_cell.length_a   1.000
_cell.length_b   1.000
_cell.length_c   1.000
_cell.angle_alpha   90.00
_cell.angle_beta   90.00
_cell.angle_gamma   90.00
#
_symmetry.space_group_name_H-M   'P 1'
#
loop_
_entity.id
_entity.type
_entity.pdbx_description
1 polymer ?
#
loop_
_entity_poly.entity_id
_entity_poly.type
_entity_poly.pdbx_seq_one_letter_code
_entity_poly.pdbx_strand_id
1 'polypeptide(L)'
;MCIRMFLSVAAIAGAFVPVVVCAGETHKISQAGKLFTPAEIEITRGETVGFVNDDAITHNVFAKSMNLNTGAMKPGDSREVTFDAPGKVEVKCAIHPMMKMTISVK
;
A
#
# COMPACT_ATOMS: atom_id res chain seq x y z
N MET A 1 4.86 -7.20 -3.91
CA MET A 1 5.41 -7.75 -5.16
C MET A 1 5.04 -9.22 -5.26
N CYS A 2 4.38 -9.58 -6.33
CA CYS A 2 3.99 -10.95 -6.58
C CYS A 2 5.22 -11.74 -7.02
N ILE A 3 5.71 -12.65 -6.18
CA ILE A 3 6.84 -13.50 -6.55
C ILE A 3 6.32 -14.62 -7.44
N ARG A 4 6.61 -14.52 -8.72
CA ARG A 4 6.39 -15.60 -9.65
C ARG A 4 7.54 -16.60 -9.50
N MET A 5 7.30 -17.66 -8.75
CA MET A 5 8.22 -18.80 -8.77
C MET A 5 7.91 -19.64 -10.00
N PHE A 6 8.77 -19.54 -11.00
CA PHE A 6 8.80 -20.51 -12.07
C PHE A 6 9.57 -21.74 -11.59
N LEU A 7 8.88 -22.73 -11.12
CA LEU A 7 9.46 -24.05 -11.02
C LEU A 7 9.51 -24.62 -12.43
N SER A 8 10.68 -24.55 -13.01
CA SER A 8 10.98 -25.28 -14.22
C SER A 8 11.06 -26.76 -13.83
N VAL A 9 9.94 -27.44 -13.86
CA VAL A 9 9.97 -28.89 -13.76
C VAL A 9 10.25 -29.40 -15.17
N ALA A 10 11.44 -29.92 -15.35
CA ALA A 10 11.78 -30.68 -16.53
C ALA A 10 10.75 -31.81 -16.72
N ALA A 11 10.07 -31.77 -17.81
CA ALA A 11 9.15 -32.69 -18.40
C ALA A 11 9.08 -34.08 -17.77
N ILE A 12 8.16 -34.28 -16.88
CA ILE A 12 7.52 -35.54 -16.66
C ILE A 12 6.08 -35.37 -17.13
N ALA A 13 5.64 -36.26 -18.01
CA ALA A 13 4.30 -36.27 -18.54
C ALA A 13 3.26 -36.34 -17.43
N GLY A 14 2.76 -35.18 -17.05
CA GLY A 14 1.73 -34.97 -16.08
C GLY A 14 1.52 -33.48 -16.01
N ALA A 15 0.35 -33.00 -16.38
CA ALA A 15 0.02 -31.59 -16.38
C ALA A 15 0.06 -31.04 -14.95
N PHE A 16 1.25 -30.67 -14.46
CA PHE A 16 1.40 -29.88 -13.27
C PHE A 16 1.41 -28.40 -13.68
N VAL A 17 0.27 -27.73 -13.54
CA VAL A 17 0.19 -26.28 -13.71
C VAL A 17 0.58 -25.68 -12.36
N PRO A 18 1.71 -24.96 -12.26
CA PRO A 18 2.04 -24.28 -11.04
C PRO A 18 0.99 -23.19 -10.80
N VAL A 19 0.25 -23.33 -9.71
CA VAL A 19 -0.65 -22.28 -9.23
C VAL A 19 0.20 -21.23 -8.57
N VAL A 20 0.32 -20.07 -9.21
CA VAL A 20 0.93 -18.91 -8.60
C VAL A 20 -0.12 -18.26 -7.70
N VAL A 21 -0.01 -18.50 -6.40
CA VAL A 21 -0.83 -17.78 -5.42
C VAL A 21 -0.17 -16.44 -5.18
N CYS A 22 -0.73 -15.40 -5.76
CA CYS A 22 -0.41 -14.03 -5.38
C CYS A 22 -1.23 -13.67 -4.14
N ALA A 23 -0.61 -13.68 -2.98
CA ALA A 23 -1.11 -12.89 -1.86
C ALA A 23 -0.85 -11.42 -2.20
N GLY A 24 -1.84 -10.62 -2.52
CA GLY A 24 -1.81 -9.24 -3.00
C GLY A 24 -0.48 -8.46 -2.90
N GLU A 25 -0.23 -7.59 -3.84
CA GLU A 25 0.96 -6.74 -3.81
C GLU A 25 0.94 -5.78 -2.61
N THR A 26 2.13 -5.46 -2.10
CA THR A 26 2.33 -4.37 -1.15
C THR A 26 2.91 -3.18 -1.88
N HIS A 27 2.23 -2.06 -1.79
CA HIS A 27 2.66 -0.79 -2.38
C HIS A 27 3.25 0.08 -1.27
N LYS A 28 4.36 0.75 -1.55
CA LYS A 28 5.02 1.62 -0.58
C LYS A 28 4.74 3.07 -0.87
N ILE A 29 4.32 3.80 0.16
CA ILE A 29 4.14 5.25 0.13
C ILE A 29 5.08 5.87 1.16
N SER A 30 5.89 6.81 0.72
CA SER A 30 6.81 7.56 1.58
C SER A 30 6.19 8.88 2.02
N GLN A 31 6.39 9.24 3.27
CA GLN A 31 6.06 10.54 3.83
C GLN A 31 7.36 11.30 4.05
N ALA A 32 7.67 12.27 3.20
CA ALA A 32 8.86 13.10 3.30
C ALA A 32 8.59 14.48 2.71
N GLY A 33 9.18 15.51 3.29
CA GLY A 33 8.98 16.89 2.83
C GLY A 33 7.53 17.35 2.91
N LYS A 34 6.74 16.83 3.83
CA LYS A 34 5.30 17.06 3.94
C LYS A 34 4.53 16.64 2.69
N LEU A 35 4.96 15.58 2.05
CA LEU A 35 4.35 15.01 0.86
C LEU A 35 4.17 13.49 1.03
N PHE A 36 3.12 12.97 0.41
CA PHE A 36 3.03 11.54 0.10
C PHE A 36 3.66 11.29 -1.26
N THR A 37 4.56 10.33 -1.36
CA THR A 37 5.24 9.99 -2.62
C THR A 37 5.12 8.49 -2.90
N PRO A 38 4.54 8.09 -4.02
CA PRO A 38 3.80 8.90 -4.99
C PRO A 38 2.47 9.46 -4.44
N ALA A 39 1.97 10.55 -5.04
CA ALA A 39 0.74 11.22 -4.61
C ALA A 39 -0.54 10.56 -5.15
N GLU A 40 -0.41 9.67 -6.11
CA GLU A 40 -1.50 8.90 -6.68
C GLU A 40 -1.02 7.49 -6.98
N ILE A 41 -1.81 6.49 -6.60
CA ILE A 41 -1.58 5.10 -6.97
C ILE A 41 -2.89 4.43 -7.33
N GLU A 42 -2.79 3.38 -8.11
CA GLU A 42 -3.90 2.49 -8.43
C GLU A 42 -3.55 1.10 -7.94
N ILE A 43 -4.44 0.52 -7.16
CA ILE A 43 -4.27 -0.81 -6.58
C ILE A 43 -5.48 -1.68 -6.85
N THR A 44 -5.33 -2.97 -6.67
CA THR A 44 -6.44 -3.92 -6.73
C THR A 44 -6.99 -4.15 -5.33
N ARG A 45 -8.30 -4.34 -5.24
CA ARG A 45 -8.97 -4.67 -3.98
C ARG A 45 -8.28 -5.84 -3.28
N GLY A 46 -8.06 -5.71 -1.99
CA GLY A 46 -7.35 -6.69 -1.15
C GLY A 46 -5.84 -6.48 -1.07
N GLU A 47 -5.30 -5.54 -1.84
CA GLU A 47 -3.88 -5.19 -1.75
C GLU A 47 -3.58 -4.28 -0.57
N THR A 48 -2.32 -4.27 -0.17
CA THR A 48 -1.84 -3.55 1.02
C THR A 48 -0.97 -2.37 0.61
N VAL A 49 -1.11 -1.28 1.32
CA VAL A 49 -0.24 -0.10 1.17
C VAL A 49 0.57 0.07 2.46
N GLY A 50 1.87 0.10 2.34
CA GLY A 50 2.78 0.40 3.43
C GLY A 50 3.14 1.89 3.43
N PHE A 51 2.74 2.60 4.46
CA PHE A 51 3.11 4.01 4.66
C PHE A 51 4.32 4.08 5.57
N VAL A 52 5.35 4.79 5.14
CA VAL A 52 6.60 4.95 5.90
C VAL A 52 6.85 6.43 6.12
N ASN A 53 7.09 6.81 7.38
CA ASN A 53 7.54 8.17 7.69
C ASN A 53 9.04 8.30 7.47
N ASP A 54 9.42 8.79 6.30
CA ASP A 54 10.81 9.07 5.92
C ASP A 54 11.20 10.52 6.20
N ASP A 55 10.38 11.24 6.94
CA ASP A 55 10.62 12.62 7.31
C ASP A 55 11.26 12.73 8.71
N ALA A 56 11.76 13.91 9.05
CA ALA A 56 12.31 14.24 10.36
C ALA A 56 11.22 14.68 11.37
N ILE A 57 9.97 14.81 10.93
CA ILE A 57 8.84 15.25 11.75
C ILE A 57 7.75 14.19 11.81
N THR A 58 6.87 14.31 12.80
CA THR A 58 5.75 13.39 12.98
C THR A 58 4.68 13.62 11.90
N HIS A 59 4.15 12.53 11.38
CA HIS A 59 3.02 12.50 10.45
C HIS A 59 1.95 11.53 10.95
N ASN A 60 0.84 11.43 10.26
CA ASN A 60 -0.09 10.33 10.39
C ASN A 60 -0.72 9.98 9.03
N VAL A 61 -1.50 8.93 9.01
CA VAL A 61 -2.30 8.56 7.84
C VAL A 61 -3.76 8.56 8.26
N PHE A 62 -4.55 9.36 7.57
CA PHE A 62 -5.96 9.55 7.85
C PHE A 62 -6.78 9.42 6.57
N ALA A 63 -7.82 8.60 6.59
CA ALA A 63 -8.75 8.46 5.48
C ALA A 63 -10.16 8.32 6.02
N LYS A 64 -10.92 9.39 5.96
CA LYS A 64 -12.27 9.48 6.54
C LYS A 64 -13.22 8.44 5.94
N SER A 65 -13.15 8.22 4.64
CA SER A 65 -14.05 7.31 3.91
C SER A 65 -13.97 5.86 4.36
N MET A 66 -12.85 5.45 4.94
CA MET A 66 -12.67 4.10 5.46
C MET A 66 -12.40 4.06 6.96
N ASN A 67 -12.67 5.15 7.65
CA ASN A 67 -12.47 5.29 9.09
C ASN A 67 -11.04 4.92 9.52
N LEU A 68 -10.07 5.29 8.71
CA LEU A 68 -8.66 5.04 8.95
C LEU A 68 -8.02 6.20 9.71
N ASN A 69 -7.30 5.88 10.78
CA ASN A 69 -6.41 6.80 11.46
C ASN A 69 -5.30 5.98 12.12
N THR A 70 -4.07 6.17 11.67
CA THR A 70 -2.92 5.44 12.21
C THR A 70 -2.46 5.95 13.57
N GLY A 71 -2.94 7.12 14.00
CA GLY A 71 -2.30 7.84 15.08
C GLY A 71 -0.95 8.44 14.66
N ALA A 72 -0.21 9.00 15.62
CA ALA A 72 1.08 9.61 15.33
C ALA A 72 2.09 8.60 14.84
N MET A 73 2.74 8.91 13.73
CA MET A 73 3.86 8.15 13.17
C MET A 73 5.11 9.00 13.33
N LYS A 74 6.02 8.56 14.17
CA LYS A 74 7.32 9.20 14.37
C LYS A 74 8.26 8.91 13.19
N PRO A 75 9.34 9.67 13.03
CA PRO A 75 10.34 9.35 12.01
C PRO A 75 10.77 7.88 12.05
N GLY A 76 10.72 7.21 10.90
CA GLY A 76 11.02 5.80 10.75
C GLY A 76 9.85 4.84 10.98
N ASP A 77 8.75 5.30 11.53
CA ASP A 77 7.57 4.45 11.74
C ASP A 77 6.91 4.09 10.40
N SER A 78 6.35 2.89 10.36
CA SER A 78 5.58 2.41 9.22
C SER A 78 4.26 1.80 9.66
N ARG A 79 3.28 1.83 8.77
CA ARG A 79 1.96 1.19 8.95
C ARG A 79 1.52 0.57 7.64
N GLU A 80 1.01 -0.64 7.72
CA GLU A 80 0.41 -1.33 6.59
C GLU A 80 -1.10 -1.26 6.69
N VAL A 81 -1.74 -0.92 5.59
CA VAL A 81 -3.20 -0.80 5.48
C VAL A 81 -3.68 -1.58 4.28
N THR A 82 -4.62 -2.50 4.50
CA THR A 82 -5.27 -3.27 3.43
C THR A 82 -6.52 -2.55 2.96
N PHE A 83 -6.69 -2.45 1.65
CA PHE A 83 -7.82 -1.78 1.02
C PHE A 83 -8.76 -2.82 0.41
N ASP A 84 -9.87 -3.09 1.11
CA ASP A 84 -10.80 -4.18 0.74
C ASP A 84 -12.00 -3.72 -0.10
N ALA A 85 -12.22 -2.43 -0.23
CA ALA A 85 -13.37 -1.89 -0.94
C ALA A 85 -12.93 -1.09 -2.18
N PRO A 86 -13.58 -1.31 -3.34
CA PRO A 86 -13.29 -0.54 -4.54
C PRO A 86 -13.73 0.92 -4.39
N GLY A 87 -13.04 1.79 -5.08
CA GLY A 87 -13.35 3.23 -5.11
C GLY A 87 -12.10 4.09 -4.93
N LYS A 88 -12.28 5.40 -4.98
CA LYS A 88 -11.22 6.36 -4.72
C LYS A 88 -11.19 6.72 -3.24
N VAL A 89 -10.01 6.59 -2.64
CA VAL A 89 -9.78 6.95 -1.24
C VAL A 89 -8.85 8.15 -1.20
N GLU A 90 -9.30 9.23 -0.58
CA GLU A 90 -8.45 10.36 -0.28
C GLU A 90 -7.77 10.12 1.06
N VAL A 91 -6.44 10.14 1.05
CA VAL A 91 -5.60 9.94 2.22
C VAL A 91 -4.93 11.27 2.57
N LYS A 92 -4.96 11.63 3.84
CA LYS A 92 -4.40 12.88 4.36
C LYS A 92 -3.53 12.63 5.57
N CYS A 93 -2.73 13.64 5.92
CA CYS A 93 -2.13 13.77 7.23
C CYS A 93 -2.92 14.79 8.03
N ALA A 94 -3.48 14.41 9.18
CA ALA A 94 -4.29 15.31 9.99
C ALA A 94 -3.46 16.45 10.61
N ILE A 95 -2.15 16.25 10.78
CA ILE A 95 -1.22 17.23 11.34
C ILE A 95 -0.82 18.27 10.29
N HIS A 96 -0.77 17.87 9.03
CA HIS A 96 -0.39 18.71 7.89
C HIS A 96 -1.47 18.62 6.81
N PRO A 97 -2.54 19.43 6.88
CA PRO A 97 -3.72 19.27 6.02
C PRO A 97 -3.46 19.36 4.51
N MET A 98 -2.34 19.94 4.12
CA MET A 98 -1.94 20.00 2.70
C MET A 98 -1.32 18.70 2.19
N MET A 99 -0.91 17.80 3.09
CA MET A 99 -0.43 16.46 2.74
C MET A 99 -1.62 15.57 2.39
N LYS A 100 -1.76 15.27 1.11
CA LYS A 100 -2.84 14.40 0.63
C LYS A 100 -2.41 13.57 -0.56
N MET A 101 -3.03 12.42 -0.72
CA MET A 101 -2.88 11.55 -1.88
C MET A 101 -4.19 10.86 -2.21
N THR A 102 -4.26 10.28 -3.39
CA THR A 102 -5.42 9.50 -3.84
C THR A 102 -5.00 8.06 -4.12
N ILE A 103 -5.74 7.14 -3.56
CA ILE A 103 -5.61 5.72 -3.85
C ILE A 103 -6.86 5.26 -4.59
N SER A 104 -6.69 4.81 -5.83
CA SER A 104 -7.78 4.22 -6.60
C SER A 104 -7.74 2.72 -6.45
N VAL A 105 -8.79 2.17 -5.86
CA VAL A 105 -8.92 0.72 -5.63
C VAL A 105 -9.88 0.16 -6.68
N LYS A 106 -9.41 -0.77 -7.45
CA LYS A 106 -10.21 -1.46 -8.48
C LYS A 106 -10.91 -2.71 -7.97
#